data_81329955b767eec3223a50f75e87319e
#
_entry.id   81329955b767eec3223a50f75e87319e
#
_cell.length_a   1.000
_cell.length_b   1.000
_cell.length_c   1.000
_cell.angle_alpha   90.00
_cell.angle_beta   90.00
_cell.angle_gamma   90.00
#
_symmetry.space_group_name_H-M   'P 1'
#
loop_
_entity.id
_entity.type
_entity.pdbx_description
1 polymer ?
#
loop_
_entity_poly.entity_id
_entity_poly.type
_entity_poly.pdbx_seq_one_letter_code
_entity_poly.pdbx_strand_id
1 'polypeptide(L)'
;MIGRLRGVVAEVGEEEALIDVGGVGYVVRCGSRTLSRLPAVGDETVLQVESQWGEQTGMTLYGFLVREERRAFVLLRTIQGVGPKAALSVLDVLPPAELAGAVARDDKASVARAQGVGPKLAQRIVTELKDKPITDGPVAAFHGQISPSQPHKISAAGEAVAALMGLGIAEPAARRVIEQAALRLGEAAEPQALIKAGLQEFGR
;
A
#
# COMPACT_ATOMS: atom_id res chain seq x y z
N MET A 1 -10.04 -16.28 6.02
CA MET A 1 -8.91 -15.42 5.62
C MET A 1 -9.11 -14.04 6.23
N ILE A 2 -8.09 -13.49 6.92
CA ILE A 2 -8.14 -12.16 7.56
C ILE A 2 -7.30 -11.22 6.69
N GLY A 3 -7.92 -10.15 6.17
CA GLY A 3 -7.26 -9.20 5.26
C GLY A 3 -6.98 -7.82 5.88
N ARG A 4 -7.64 -7.48 7.00
CA ARG A 4 -7.45 -6.23 7.73
C ARG A 4 -7.90 -6.40 9.17
N LEU A 5 -7.17 -5.80 10.11
CA LEU A 5 -7.57 -5.64 11.50
C LEU A 5 -7.64 -4.16 11.85
N ARG A 6 -8.68 -3.76 12.57
CA ARG A 6 -8.79 -2.47 13.24
C ARG A 6 -9.03 -2.74 14.72
N GLY A 7 -8.15 -2.28 15.57
CA GLY A 7 -8.22 -2.53 16.99
C GLY A 7 -7.20 -1.71 17.77
N VAL A 8 -7.08 -2.00 19.04
CA VAL A 8 -6.15 -1.34 19.96
C VAL A 8 -4.85 -2.13 20.03
N VAL A 9 -3.71 -1.45 20.01
CA VAL A 9 -2.41 -2.08 20.26
C VAL A 9 -2.35 -2.48 21.73
N ALA A 10 -2.41 -3.78 22.00
CA ALA A 10 -2.34 -4.30 23.37
C ALA A 10 -0.90 -4.54 23.83
N GLU A 11 -0.03 -5.00 22.91
CA GLU A 11 1.38 -5.27 23.19
C GLU A 11 2.20 -5.14 21.89
N VAL A 12 3.47 -4.72 22.03
CA VAL A 12 4.45 -4.69 20.93
C VAL A 12 5.68 -5.46 21.35
N GLY A 13 5.96 -6.57 20.66
CA GLY A 13 7.15 -7.39 20.82
C GLY A 13 8.24 -7.08 19.79
N GLU A 14 9.25 -7.96 19.70
CA GLU A 14 10.39 -7.80 18.77
C GLU A 14 10.04 -8.13 17.30
N GLU A 15 9.20 -9.15 17.08
CA GLU A 15 8.83 -9.64 15.74
C GLU A 15 7.28 -9.63 15.54
N GLU A 16 6.50 -9.25 16.56
CA GLU A 16 5.04 -9.32 16.51
C GLU A 16 4.38 -8.27 17.40
N ALA A 17 3.11 -7.99 17.15
CA ALA A 17 2.26 -7.16 17.98
C ALA A 17 0.96 -7.88 18.31
N LEU A 18 0.40 -7.64 19.50
CA LEU A 18 -0.93 -8.08 19.90
C LEU A 18 -1.93 -6.96 19.64
N ILE A 19 -2.92 -7.23 18.82
CA ILE A 19 -3.99 -6.28 18.49
C ILE A 19 -5.31 -6.79 19.07
N ASP A 20 -5.88 -6.03 19.99
CA ASP A 20 -7.20 -6.30 20.53
C ASP A 20 -8.29 -5.78 19.60
N VAL A 21 -9.15 -6.67 19.15
CA VAL A 21 -10.32 -6.34 18.34
C VAL A 21 -11.58 -6.77 19.08
N GLY A 22 -12.11 -5.86 19.88
CA GLY A 22 -13.34 -6.11 20.63
C GLY A 22 -13.22 -7.23 21.68
N GLY A 23 -12.08 -7.34 22.35
CA GLY A 23 -11.81 -8.35 23.37
C GLY A 23 -11.17 -9.64 22.82
N VAL A 24 -10.90 -9.72 21.51
CA VAL A 24 -10.15 -10.82 20.90
C VAL A 24 -8.76 -10.35 20.51
N GLY A 25 -7.73 -10.94 21.13
CA GLY A 25 -6.32 -10.63 20.84
C GLY A 25 -5.82 -11.37 19.60
N TYR A 26 -5.36 -10.64 18.61
CA TYR A 26 -4.71 -11.17 17.40
C TYR A 26 -3.21 -10.96 17.47
N VAL A 27 -2.43 -12.04 17.48
CA VAL A 27 -0.98 -11.98 17.33
C VAL A 27 -0.66 -11.80 15.86
N VAL A 28 0.02 -10.69 15.52
CA VAL A 28 0.33 -10.30 14.14
C VAL A 28 1.83 -10.14 14.01
N ARG A 29 2.48 -10.95 13.17
CA ARG A 29 3.90 -10.80 12.86
C ARG A 29 4.13 -9.61 11.96
N CYS A 30 5.08 -8.78 12.31
CA CYS A 30 5.39 -7.56 11.59
C CYS A 30 6.89 -7.41 11.38
N GLY A 31 7.29 -6.69 10.34
CA GLY A 31 8.67 -6.22 10.20
C GLY A 31 9.00 -5.14 11.22
N SER A 32 10.28 -4.96 11.51
CA SER A 32 10.78 -3.97 12.48
C SER A 32 10.31 -2.54 12.14
N ARG A 33 10.24 -2.24 10.85
CA ARG A 33 9.74 -0.96 10.35
C ARG A 33 8.25 -0.74 10.67
N THR A 34 7.41 -1.77 10.58
CA THR A 34 6.00 -1.69 10.97
C THR A 34 5.88 -1.53 12.47
N LEU A 35 6.59 -2.35 13.26
CA LEU A 35 6.55 -2.29 14.73
C LEU A 35 6.96 -0.93 15.28
N SER A 36 8.05 -0.35 14.75
CA SER A 36 8.54 0.97 15.18
C SER A 36 7.61 2.14 14.85
N ARG A 37 6.62 1.94 13.97
CA ARG A 37 5.66 2.94 13.50
C ARG A 37 4.24 2.68 14.00
N LEU A 38 4.02 1.62 14.79
CA LEU A 38 2.76 1.43 15.50
C LEU A 38 2.54 2.57 16.50
N PRO A 39 1.30 2.96 16.74
CA PRO A 39 0.98 3.89 17.83
C PRO A 39 1.30 3.25 19.19
N ALA A 40 1.22 4.05 20.25
CA ALA A 40 1.48 3.58 21.60
C ALA A 40 0.48 2.47 22.01
N VAL A 41 0.92 1.63 22.95
CA VAL A 41 0.03 0.64 23.59
C VAL A 41 -1.15 1.37 24.21
N GLY A 42 -2.36 0.91 23.91
CA GLY A 42 -3.63 1.54 24.28
C GLY A 42 -4.28 2.37 23.16
N ASP A 43 -3.55 2.70 22.11
CA ASP A 43 -4.08 3.46 20.97
C ASP A 43 -4.61 2.57 19.85
N GLU A 44 -5.53 3.12 19.07
CA GLU A 44 -6.14 2.40 17.94
C GLU A 44 -5.21 2.37 16.71
N THR A 45 -5.17 1.22 16.05
CA THR A 45 -4.43 1.04 14.79
C THR A 45 -5.25 0.29 13.74
N VAL A 46 -4.84 0.43 12.49
CA VAL A 46 -5.36 -0.36 11.37
C VAL A 46 -4.19 -1.04 10.67
N LEU A 47 -4.20 -2.37 10.66
CA LEU A 47 -3.22 -3.17 9.93
C LEU A 47 -3.85 -3.82 8.70
N GLN A 48 -3.16 -3.75 7.58
CA GLN A 48 -3.41 -4.61 6.43
C GLN A 48 -2.79 -5.97 6.74
N VAL A 49 -3.54 -7.04 6.58
CA VAL A 49 -3.10 -8.37 7.03
C VAL A 49 -3.02 -9.33 5.85
N GLU A 50 -1.96 -10.12 5.84
CA GLU A 50 -1.85 -11.33 5.03
C GLU A 50 -1.91 -12.55 5.95
N SER A 51 -2.86 -13.45 5.72
CA SER A 51 -3.01 -14.69 6.49
C SER A 51 -2.43 -15.86 5.72
N GLN A 52 -1.53 -16.60 6.34
CA GLN A 52 -0.94 -17.82 5.79
C GLN A 52 -1.28 -19.02 6.67
N TRP A 53 -1.56 -20.13 6.04
CA TRP A 53 -1.80 -21.39 6.72
C TRP A 53 -0.57 -22.31 6.56
N GLY A 54 -0.08 -22.82 7.66
CA GLY A 54 0.97 -23.83 7.69
C GLY A 54 0.48 -25.07 8.42
N GLU A 55 0.82 -26.25 7.94
CA GLU A 55 0.39 -27.53 8.56
C GLU A 55 0.83 -27.66 10.03
N GLN A 56 2.02 -27.15 10.37
CA GLN A 56 2.57 -27.21 11.71
C GLN A 56 2.31 -25.97 12.56
N THR A 57 2.16 -24.80 11.93
CA THR A 57 2.05 -23.49 12.60
C THR A 57 0.62 -22.96 12.68
N GLY A 58 -0.32 -23.63 12.00
CA GLY A 58 -1.67 -23.13 11.87
C GLY A 58 -1.74 -21.82 11.07
N MET A 59 -2.70 -20.97 11.41
CA MET A 59 -2.86 -19.65 10.77
C MET A 59 -1.90 -18.64 11.38
N THR A 60 -1.01 -18.10 10.57
CA THR A 60 -0.12 -16.99 10.92
C THR A 60 -0.56 -15.71 10.21
N LEU A 61 -0.64 -14.61 10.95
CA LEU A 61 -0.99 -13.30 10.44
C LEU A 61 0.28 -12.44 10.27
N TYR A 62 0.40 -11.78 9.13
CA TYR A 62 1.46 -10.80 8.84
C TYR A 62 0.84 -9.43 8.66
N GLY A 63 1.31 -8.43 9.40
CA GLY A 63 0.74 -7.09 9.45
C GLY A 63 1.59 -6.01 8.81
N PHE A 64 0.91 -5.07 8.16
CA PHE A 64 1.50 -3.94 7.45
C PHE A 64 0.67 -2.69 7.69
N LEU A 65 1.31 -1.52 7.75
CA LEU A 65 0.59 -0.25 7.92
C LEU A 65 -0.12 0.19 6.62
N VAL A 66 0.43 -0.17 5.47
CA VAL A 66 -0.12 0.23 4.16
C VAL A 66 -0.30 -0.98 3.24
N ARG A 67 -1.22 -0.83 2.28
CA ARG A 67 -1.57 -1.92 1.33
C ARG A 67 -0.41 -2.28 0.41
N GLU A 68 0.41 -1.31 0.06
CA GLU A 68 1.57 -1.48 -0.81
C GLU A 68 2.62 -2.40 -0.18
N GLU A 69 2.87 -2.28 1.13
CA GLU A 69 3.78 -3.17 1.86
C GLU A 69 3.24 -4.60 1.88
N ARG A 70 1.95 -4.79 2.18
CA ARG A 70 1.32 -6.12 2.12
C ARG A 70 1.43 -6.73 0.72
N ARG A 71 1.17 -5.95 -0.33
CA ARG A 71 1.25 -6.41 -1.72
C ARG A 71 2.68 -6.80 -2.11
N ALA A 72 3.66 -5.98 -1.76
CA ALA A 72 5.07 -6.30 -1.99
C ALA A 72 5.50 -7.57 -1.22
N PHE A 73 5.02 -7.76 0.01
CA PHE A 73 5.23 -8.99 0.77
C PHE A 73 4.69 -10.21 0.02
N VAL A 74 3.45 -10.16 -0.45
CA VAL A 74 2.83 -11.25 -1.22
C VAL A 74 3.63 -11.55 -2.49
N LEU A 75 4.08 -10.52 -3.23
CA LEU A 75 4.91 -10.68 -4.42
C LEU A 75 6.26 -11.32 -4.08
N LEU A 76 6.95 -10.87 -3.05
CA LEU A 76 8.20 -11.46 -2.60
C LEU A 76 8.03 -12.94 -2.26
N ARG A 77 6.93 -13.31 -1.62
CA ARG A 77 6.60 -14.68 -1.23
C ARG A 77 6.35 -15.63 -2.43
N THR A 78 6.05 -15.11 -3.62
CA THR A 78 5.95 -15.95 -4.83
C THR A 78 7.31 -16.41 -5.36
N ILE A 79 8.41 -15.81 -4.88
CA ILE A 79 9.76 -16.11 -5.34
C ILE A 79 10.30 -17.32 -4.57
N GLN A 80 10.76 -18.32 -5.30
CA GLN A 80 11.31 -19.53 -4.67
C GLN A 80 12.53 -19.21 -3.79
N GLY A 81 12.46 -19.65 -2.54
CA GLY A 81 13.49 -19.41 -1.53
C GLY A 81 13.25 -18.15 -0.68
N VAL A 82 12.24 -17.34 -0.97
CA VAL A 82 11.84 -16.22 -0.13
C VAL A 82 10.78 -16.68 0.87
N GLY A 83 11.20 -16.93 2.10
CA GLY A 83 10.29 -17.20 3.23
C GLY A 83 9.67 -15.91 3.80
N PRO A 84 8.67 -16.03 4.71
CA PRO A 84 8.04 -14.85 5.32
C PRO A 84 9.04 -13.93 6.02
N LYS A 85 9.98 -14.50 6.78
CA LYS A 85 11.00 -13.72 7.50
C LYS A 85 11.91 -12.94 6.54
N ALA A 86 12.36 -13.57 5.45
CA ALA A 86 13.16 -12.90 4.43
C ALA A 86 12.36 -11.79 3.71
N ALA A 87 11.08 -12.02 3.40
CA ALA A 87 10.22 -11.02 2.78
C ALA A 87 10.01 -9.79 3.67
N LEU A 88 9.76 -9.98 4.98
CA LEU A 88 9.68 -8.87 5.95
C LEU A 88 11.01 -8.11 6.02
N SER A 89 12.13 -8.84 6.12
CA SER A 89 13.46 -8.23 6.19
C SER A 89 13.81 -7.41 4.93
N VAL A 90 13.40 -7.86 3.74
CA VAL A 90 13.55 -7.06 2.51
C VAL A 90 12.76 -5.75 2.61
N LEU A 91 11.52 -5.80 3.10
CA LEU A 91 10.67 -4.59 3.23
C LEU A 91 11.11 -3.66 4.36
N ASP A 92 11.78 -4.17 5.39
CA ASP A 92 12.40 -3.35 6.43
C ASP A 92 13.57 -2.51 5.88
N VAL A 93 14.37 -3.08 4.97
CA VAL A 93 15.50 -2.40 4.34
C VAL A 93 15.07 -1.54 3.15
N LEU A 94 14.15 -2.05 2.33
CA LEU A 94 13.68 -1.42 1.09
C LEU A 94 12.14 -1.35 1.10
N PRO A 95 11.55 -0.19 1.45
CA PRO A 95 10.13 0.05 1.25
C PRO A 95 9.70 -0.25 -0.19
N PRO A 96 8.40 -0.49 -0.48
CA PRO A 96 7.95 -0.89 -1.82
C PRO A 96 8.46 -0.02 -2.96
N ALA A 97 8.48 1.31 -2.79
CA ALA A 97 9.00 2.24 -3.80
C ALA A 97 10.52 2.11 -4.02
N GLU A 98 11.28 1.93 -2.94
CA GLU A 98 12.73 1.72 -3.02
C GLU A 98 13.06 0.34 -3.59
N LEU A 99 12.29 -0.69 -3.24
CA LEU A 99 12.41 -2.02 -3.83
C LEU A 99 12.15 -1.98 -5.33
N ALA A 100 11.10 -1.28 -5.78
CA ALA A 100 10.82 -1.09 -7.20
C ALA A 100 11.98 -0.36 -7.91
N GLY A 101 12.54 0.69 -7.29
CA GLY A 101 13.71 1.39 -7.80
C GLY A 101 14.96 0.50 -7.86
N ALA A 102 15.22 -0.32 -6.86
CA ALA A 102 16.33 -1.27 -6.86
C ALA A 102 16.18 -2.32 -7.96
N VAL A 103 14.98 -2.86 -8.15
CA VAL A 103 14.66 -3.80 -9.23
C VAL A 103 14.87 -3.16 -10.61
N ALA A 104 14.41 -1.93 -10.81
CA ALA A 104 14.58 -1.21 -12.08
C ALA A 104 16.04 -0.96 -12.44
N ARG A 105 16.91 -0.73 -11.43
CA ARG A 105 18.36 -0.50 -11.60
C ARG A 105 19.22 -1.76 -11.53
N ASP A 106 18.61 -2.96 -11.41
CA ASP A 106 19.32 -4.23 -11.18
C ASP A 106 20.21 -4.22 -9.92
N ASP A 107 19.81 -3.46 -8.90
CA ASP A 107 20.58 -3.27 -7.67
C ASP A 107 20.34 -4.41 -6.66
N LYS A 108 20.97 -5.53 -6.94
CA LYS A 108 20.98 -6.71 -6.07
C LYS A 108 21.75 -6.49 -4.76
N ALA A 109 22.69 -5.55 -4.73
CA ALA A 109 23.45 -5.27 -3.52
C ALA A 109 22.57 -4.65 -2.43
N SER A 110 21.68 -3.73 -2.78
CA SER A 110 20.70 -3.17 -1.86
C SER A 110 19.74 -4.23 -1.31
N VAL A 111 19.28 -5.16 -2.14
CA VAL A 111 18.41 -6.27 -1.72
C VAL A 111 19.15 -7.25 -0.81
N ALA A 112 20.42 -7.53 -1.08
CA ALA A 112 21.25 -8.44 -0.28
C ALA A 112 21.58 -7.91 1.14
N ARG A 113 21.27 -6.64 1.43
CA ARG A 113 21.37 -6.08 2.80
C ARG A 113 20.33 -6.63 3.75
N ALA A 114 19.25 -7.19 3.23
CA ALA A 114 18.17 -7.77 4.04
C ALA A 114 18.67 -9.05 4.74
N GLN A 115 18.34 -9.19 6.02
CA GLN A 115 18.73 -10.35 6.81
C GLN A 115 18.15 -11.64 6.20
N GLY A 116 18.99 -12.66 6.04
CA GLY A 116 18.59 -13.93 5.43
C GLY A 116 18.51 -13.92 3.90
N VAL A 117 18.94 -12.83 3.26
CA VAL A 117 18.98 -12.69 1.79
C VAL A 117 20.43 -12.69 1.32
N GLY A 118 20.90 -13.83 0.85
CA GLY A 118 22.23 -13.92 0.24
C GLY A 118 22.27 -13.43 -1.21
N PRO A 119 23.49 -13.27 -1.80
CA PRO A 119 23.65 -12.71 -3.17
C PRO A 119 22.85 -13.47 -4.24
N LYS A 120 22.77 -14.80 -4.16
CA LYS A 120 22.00 -15.63 -5.10
C LYS A 120 20.49 -15.36 -5.00
N LEU A 121 19.97 -15.21 -3.77
CA LEU A 121 18.56 -14.93 -3.55
C LEU A 121 18.22 -13.49 -3.94
N ALA A 122 19.09 -12.52 -3.64
CA ALA A 122 18.94 -11.14 -4.07
C ALA A 122 18.89 -11.02 -5.60
N GLN A 123 19.77 -11.72 -6.33
CA GLN A 123 19.73 -11.78 -7.80
C GLN A 123 18.41 -12.32 -8.29
N ARG A 124 17.90 -13.41 -7.70
CA ARG A 124 16.60 -14.01 -8.07
C ARG A 124 15.45 -13.03 -7.81
N ILE A 125 15.43 -12.39 -6.64
CA ILE A 125 14.41 -11.39 -6.28
C ILE A 125 14.37 -10.28 -7.35
N VAL A 126 15.51 -9.68 -7.67
CA VAL A 126 15.58 -8.60 -8.66
C VAL A 126 15.10 -9.10 -10.04
N THR A 127 15.54 -10.27 -10.48
CA THR A 127 15.18 -10.82 -11.79
C THR A 127 13.69 -11.13 -11.88
N GLU A 128 13.10 -11.79 -10.87
CA GLU A 128 11.70 -12.21 -10.91
C GLU A 128 10.70 -11.08 -10.65
N LEU A 129 11.14 -9.97 -10.05
CA LEU A 129 10.29 -8.79 -9.82
C LEU A 129 10.31 -7.78 -10.98
N LYS A 130 11.20 -7.90 -11.97
CA LYS A 130 11.30 -6.93 -13.09
C LYS A 130 9.98 -6.73 -13.84
N ASP A 131 9.21 -7.80 -14.01
CA ASP A 131 7.96 -7.79 -14.78
C ASP A 131 6.73 -7.74 -13.89
N LYS A 132 6.89 -7.54 -12.57
CA LYS A 132 5.78 -7.52 -11.62
C LYS A 132 5.53 -6.11 -11.09
N PRO A 133 4.26 -5.65 -11.02
CA PRO A 133 3.92 -4.35 -10.46
C PRO A 133 4.09 -4.39 -8.92
N ILE A 134 5.20 -3.86 -8.41
CA ILE A 134 5.48 -3.77 -6.97
C ILE A 134 4.67 -2.64 -6.34
N THR A 135 4.45 -1.55 -7.10
CA THR A 135 3.68 -0.38 -6.68
C THR A 135 2.55 -0.09 -7.67
N ASP A 136 1.47 0.56 -7.21
CA ASP A 136 0.40 1.04 -8.08
C ASP A 136 0.80 2.40 -8.67
N GLY A 137 1.34 2.40 -9.89
CA GLY A 137 1.63 3.63 -10.63
C GLY A 137 3.05 3.74 -11.17
N PRO A 138 3.31 4.67 -12.11
CA PRO A 138 4.63 4.94 -12.64
C PRO A 138 5.56 5.41 -11.53
N VAL A 139 6.82 4.96 -11.54
CA VAL A 139 7.86 5.35 -10.59
C VAL A 139 8.19 6.84 -10.81
N ALA A 140 7.36 7.71 -10.29
CA ALA A 140 7.70 9.12 -10.14
C ALA A 140 8.63 9.21 -8.93
N ALA A 141 9.86 9.68 -9.17
CA ALA A 141 10.86 9.92 -8.15
C ALA A 141 10.31 10.94 -7.12
N PHE A 142 9.79 10.45 -5.99
CA PHE A 142 9.46 11.29 -4.85
C PHE A 142 10.64 11.38 -3.90
N HIS A 143 11.50 12.34 -4.15
CA HIS A 143 12.27 12.99 -3.09
C HIS A 143 11.37 14.09 -2.52
N GLY A 144 10.92 13.94 -1.28
CA GLY A 144 10.27 15.05 -0.60
C GLY A 144 9.29 14.64 0.50
N GLN A 145 9.74 14.83 1.72
CA GLN A 145 8.99 15.19 2.94
C GLN A 145 7.78 14.33 3.36
N ILE A 146 8.01 13.60 4.42
CA ILE A 146 6.98 12.99 5.26
C ILE A 146 6.27 14.13 6.02
N SER A 147 5.06 14.48 5.57
CA SER A 147 4.10 15.20 6.40
C SER A 147 3.03 14.23 6.88
N PRO A 148 2.59 14.30 8.14
CA PRO A 148 1.58 13.40 8.69
C PRO A 148 0.28 13.53 7.93
N SER A 149 -0.28 12.38 7.54
CA SER A 149 -1.49 12.24 6.74
C SER A 149 -2.68 12.93 7.37
N GLN A 150 -3.07 14.04 6.80
CA GLN A 150 -4.45 14.52 6.94
C GLN A 150 -5.37 13.58 6.14
N PRO A 151 -6.63 13.36 6.57
CA PRO A 151 -7.59 12.58 5.79
C PRO A 151 -7.70 13.21 4.40
N HIS A 152 -7.46 12.41 3.36
CA HIS A 152 -7.63 12.84 1.98
C HIS A 152 -9.08 13.30 1.80
N LYS A 153 -9.30 14.59 1.82
CA LYS A 153 -10.45 15.17 1.13
C LYS A 153 -10.23 14.85 -0.36
N ILE A 154 -11.01 13.93 -0.88
CA ILE A 154 -11.11 13.72 -2.32
C ILE A 154 -11.38 15.09 -2.90
N SER A 155 -10.55 15.57 -3.84
CA SER A 155 -10.77 16.91 -4.43
C SER A 155 -12.15 16.90 -5.10
N ALA A 156 -12.85 18.02 -5.08
CA ALA A 156 -14.16 18.15 -5.71
C ALA A 156 -14.16 17.64 -7.18
N ALA A 157 -13.06 17.86 -7.88
CA ALA A 157 -12.84 17.33 -9.23
C ALA A 157 -12.72 15.78 -9.24
N GLY A 158 -12.01 15.18 -8.28
CA GLY A 158 -11.89 13.72 -8.19
C GLY A 158 -13.23 13.04 -7.88
N GLU A 159 -14.05 13.65 -7.02
CA GLU A 159 -15.40 13.19 -6.70
C GLU A 159 -16.33 13.29 -7.93
N ALA A 160 -16.23 14.38 -8.68
CA ALA A 160 -16.98 14.58 -9.91
C ALA A 160 -16.60 13.58 -11.02
N VAL A 161 -15.32 13.27 -11.20
CA VAL A 161 -14.85 12.20 -12.13
C VAL A 161 -15.41 10.84 -11.75
N ALA A 162 -15.33 10.47 -10.46
CA ALA A 162 -15.85 9.20 -9.97
C ALA A 162 -17.37 9.08 -10.20
N ALA A 163 -18.13 10.16 -10.00
CA ALA A 163 -19.56 10.19 -10.26
C ALA A 163 -19.89 9.98 -11.76
N LEU A 164 -19.17 10.62 -12.67
CA LEU A 164 -19.36 10.43 -14.12
C LEU A 164 -19.00 9.01 -14.56
N MET A 165 -17.94 8.41 -13.98
CA MET A 165 -17.61 7.00 -14.22
C MET A 165 -18.71 6.05 -13.73
N GLY A 166 -19.34 6.36 -12.60
CA GLY A 166 -20.52 5.62 -12.09
C GLY A 166 -21.74 5.68 -13.02
N LEU A 167 -21.82 6.68 -13.88
CA LEU A 167 -22.83 6.81 -14.94
C LEU A 167 -22.43 6.14 -16.28
N GLY A 168 -21.30 5.40 -16.29
CA GLY A 168 -20.85 4.64 -17.46
C GLY A 168 -19.95 5.45 -18.43
N ILE A 169 -19.50 6.64 -18.05
CA ILE A 169 -18.59 7.45 -18.87
C ILE A 169 -17.16 6.95 -18.66
N ALA A 170 -16.41 6.74 -19.76
CA ALA A 170 -15.03 6.29 -19.70
C ALA A 170 -14.14 7.33 -18.98
N GLU A 171 -13.23 6.87 -18.12
CA GLU A 171 -12.37 7.70 -17.28
C GLU A 171 -11.64 8.84 -18.04
N PRO A 172 -11.02 8.62 -19.23
CA PRO A 172 -10.33 9.67 -19.97
C PRO A 172 -11.27 10.78 -20.41
N ALA A 173 -12.52 10.44 -20.74
CA ALA A 173 -13.54 11.38 -21.14
C ALA A 173 -14.06 12.17 -19.92
N ALA A 174 -14.35 11.49 -18.81
CA ALA A 174 -14.78 12.09 -17.56
C ALA A 174 -13.73 13.09 -17.03
N ARG A 175 -12.45 12.73 -17.01
CA ARG A 175 -11.35 13.64 -16.59
C ARG A 175 -11.30 14.90 -17.43
N ARG A 176 -11.29 14.77 -18.76
CA ARG A 176 -11.21 15.92 -19.68
C ARG A 176 -12.34 16.92 -19.47
N VAL A 177 -13.55 16.41 -19.31
CA VAL A 177 -14.74 17.27 -19.16
C VAL A 177 -14.77 17.95 -17.79
N ILE A 178 -14.37 17.26 -16.75
CA ILE A 178 -14.28 17.87 -15.41
C ILE A 178 -13.13 18.90 -15.34
N GLU A 179 -11.99 18.67 -15.98
CA GLU A 179 -10.92 19.68 -16.09
C GLU A 179 -11.40 20.95 -16.79
N GLN A 180 -12.15 20.83 -17.89
CA GLN A 180 -12.73 21.98 -18.56
C GLN A 180 -13.78 22.69 -17.72
N ALA A 181 -14.62 21.93 -17.00
CA ALA A 181 -15.59 22.49 -16.06
C ALA A 181 -14.91 23.25 -14.91
N ALA A 182 -13.83 22.69 -14.34
CA ALA A 182 -13.05 23.31 -13.28
C ALA A 182 -12.37 24.61 -13.73
N LEU A 183 -11.87 24.68 -14.97
CA LEU A 183 -11.31 25.93 -15.55
C LEU A 183 -12.35 27.01 -15.68
N ARG A 184 -13.61 26.68 -15.96
CA ARG A 184 -14.71 27.66 -16.11
C ARG A 184 -15.30 28.09 -14.76
N LEU A 185 -15.42 27.17 -13.80
CA LEU A 185 -16.11 27.39 -12.51
C LEU A 185 -15.16 27.82 -11.39
N GLY A 186 -13.82 27.68 -11.62
CA GLY A 186 -12.79 27.97 -10.63
C GLY A 186 -12.49 26.79 -9.69
N GLU A 187 -11.33 26.85 -9.03
CA GLU A 187 -10.82 25.76 -8.16
C GLU A 187 -11.68 25.51 -6.89
N ALA A 188 -12.54 26.45 -6.52
CA ALA A 188 -13.44 26.35 -5.38
C ALA A 188 -14.83 25.76 -5.73
N ALA A 189 -15.03 25.28 -6.96
CA ALA A 189 -16.31 24.75 -7.40
C ALA A 189 -16.67 23.46 -6.66
N GLU A 190 -17.92 23.36 -6.19
CA GLU A 190 -18.45 22.17 -5.52
C GLU A 190 -18.58 20.99 -6.50
N PRO A 191 -18.43 19.72 -6.01
CA PRO A 191 -18.54 18.53 -6.86
C PRO A 191 -19.82 18.49 -7.71
N GLN A 192 -20.95 18.90 -7.13
CA GLN A 192 -22.24 18.92 -7.82
C GLN A 192 -22.27 19.87 -9.02
N ALA A 193 -21.64 21.03 -8.89
CA ALA A 193 -21.53 21.99 -9.98
C ALA A 193 -20.67 21.47 -11.13
N LEU A 194 -19.56 20.81 -10.81
CA LEU A 194 -18.67 20.16 -11.77
C LEU A 194 -19.35 19.00 -12.51
N ILE A 195 -20.09 18.15 -11.79
CA ILE A 195 -20.87 17.04 -12.38
C ILE A 195 -21.91 17.60 -13.36
N LYS A 196 -22.67 18.60 -12.95
CA LYS A 196 -23.71 19.21 -13.79
C LYS A 196 -23.13 19.83 -15.06
N ALA A 197 -22.02 20.57 -14.94
CA ALA A 197 -21.32 21.14 -16.08
C ALA A 197 -20.77 20.04 -17.01
N GLY A 198 -20.21 18.97 -16.44
CA GLY A 198 -19.71 17.82 -17.18
C GLY A 198 -20.80 17.10 -17.99
N LEU A 199 -21.95 16.85 -17.38
CA LEU A 199 -23.08 16.21 -18.07
C LEU A 199 -23.67 17.08 -19.19
N GLN A 200 -23.69 18.40 -19.03
CA GLN A 200 -24.13 19.32 -20.09
C GLN A 200 -23.21 19.32 -21.33
N GLU A 201 -21.94 18.99 -21.17
CA GLU A 201 -20.97 18.89 -22.26
C GLU A 201 -21.11 17.55 -23.03
N PHE A 202 -21.54 16.49 -22.37
CA PHE A 202 -21.85 15.21 -23.02
C PHE A 202 -23.21 15.17 -23.75
N GLY A 203 -24.13 16.08 -23.41
CA GLY A 203 -25.45 16.16 -24.03
C GLY A 203 -25.53 17.07 -25.26
N ARG A 204 -24.39 17.62 -25.71
CA ARG A 204 -24.26 18.39 -26.95
C ARG A 204 -23.57 17.56 -28.03
#